data_e27d2cab3f50b4c9db9eaaacef291361
#
_entry.id   e27d2cab3f50b4c9db9eaaacef291361
#
_cell.length_a   1.000
_cell.length_b   1.000
_cell.length_c   1.000
_cell.angle_alpha   90.00
_cell.angle_beta   90.00
_cell.angle_gamma   90.00
#
_symmetry.space_group_name_H-M   'P 1'
#
loop_
_entity.id
_entity.type
_entity.pdbx_description
1 polymer ?
#
loop_
_entity_poly.entity_id
_entity_poly.type
_entity_poly.pdbx_seq_one_letter_code
_entity_poly.pdbx_strand_id
1 'polypeptide(L)'
;MFPLLQTPLNLLPDSIPSIKEEIKHVQSLPVDDLINNLMTSAVHFTIDLVTALIVFYIGKLIIRRLYRVASAVMTRRKVDRSLATFILSMVKIVLYFLLIVIVIGILGIETSSFIALFASAGVAIGMALSGTLQNFAGGVLILLLKPYKVGDYIEAQGFAGYVREIQIFHTIICTYDNKTIIIPNGGLSTGSVNNWSRQDYRRVEWDVSIAYGDDVANARRAILSIFASDNRIVTKYVEDDRARYEAQQQAVAEAKAENETVVEEKKHGRLWRMFHRRVRRHVEQINQDIPTPTEALGTARIDRSPTVTVEGLDASSVTLKARAWTRSEHYWPLYYDMYERLYTELPAAGVHFPFPQLDVHLTH
;
A
#
# COMPACT_ATOMS: atom_id res chain seq x y z
N MET A 1 -18.29 -8.70 64.77
CA MET A 1 -17.53 -9.67 65.59
C MET A 1 -16.87 -10.66 64.63
N PHE A 2 -15.59 -10.47 64.31
CA PHE A 2 -14.89 -11.23 63.30
C PHE A 2 -14.40 -12.56 63.94
N PRO A 3 -14.84 -13.73 63.50
CA PRO A 3 -14.46 -15.01 64.10
C PRO A 3 -12.95 -15.35 63.90
N LEU A 4 -12.22 -14.64 63.03
CA LEU A 4 -10.78 -14.84 62.80
C LEU A 4 -9.87 -14.32 63.90
N LEU A 5 -10.33 -13.45 64.80
CA LEU A 5 -9.55 -12.92 65.92
C LEU A 5 -9.42 -13.87 67.14
N GLN A 6 -10.20 -14.99 67.14
CA GLN A 6 -10.20 -15.96 68.23
C GLN A 6 -9.53 -17.27 67.89
N THR A 7 -9.00 -17.44 66.70
CA THR A 7 -8.23 -18.62 66.32
C THR A 7 -6.84 -18.61 66.92
N PRO A 8 -6.43 -19.60 67.70
CA PRO A 8 -5.09 -19.65 68.25
C PRO A 8 -4.06 -19.72 67.12
N LEU A 9 -3.04 -18.89 67.23
CA LEU A 9 -1.98 -18.68 66.24
C LEU A 9 -1.27 -19.96 65.78
N ASN A 10 -1.36 -21.03 66.57
CA ASN A 10 -0.69 -22.30 66.31
C ASN A 10 -1.42 -23.22 65.32
N LEU A 11 -2.61 -22.85 64.83
CA LEU A 11 -3.40 -23.66 63.89
C LEU A 11 -3.23 -23.18 62.43
N LEU A 12 -2.48 -22.12 62.18
CA LEU A 12 -2.20 -21.63 60.82
C LEU A 12 -1.03 -22.38 60.19
N PRO A 13 -1.13 -22.79 58.91
CA PRO A 13 -0.02 -23.47 58.24
C PRO A 13 1.21 -22.58 58.15
N ASP A 14 2.41 -23.18 58.35
CA ASP A 14 3.69 -22.45 58.34
C ASP A 14 4.08 -21.86 56.97
N SER A 15 3.30 -22.15 55.93
CA SER A 15 3.52 -21.72 54.55
C SER A 15 3.16 -20.27 54.25
N ILE A 16 2.56 -19.50 55.19
CA ILE A 16 2.13 -18.12 54.97
C ILE A 16 2.65 -17.23 56.11
N PRO A 17 3.97 -16.95 56.14
CA PRO A 17 4.58 -16.13 57.23
C PRO A 17 4.02 -14.71 57.29
N SER A 18 3.70 -14.08 56.17
CA SER A 18 3.17 -12.72 56.10
C SER A 18 1.80 -12.56 56.79
N ILE A 19 0.91 -13.55 56.71
CA ILE A 19 -0.40 -13.47 57.37
C ILE A 19 -0.27 -13.65 58.90
N LYS A 20 0.68 -14.50 59.38
CA LYS A 20 0.91 -14.65 60.80
C LYS A 20 1.49 -13.39 61.42
N GLU A 21 2.37 -12.68 60.72
CA GLU A 21 2.93 -11.39 61.17
C GLU A 21 1.87 -10.30 61.19
N GLU A 22 1.02 -10.21 60.18
CA GLU A 22 -0.06 -9.24 60.12
C GLU A 22 -1.11 -9.48 61.24
N ILE A 23 -1.49 -10.75 61.49
CA ILE A 23 -2.43 -11.11 62.57
C ILE A 23 -1.80 -10.76 63.97
N LYS A 24 -0.53 -11.00 64.16
CA LYS A 24 0.18 -10.69 65.38
C LYS A 24 0.30 -9.18 65.62
N HIS A 25 0.55 -8.41 64.56
CA HIS A 25 0.56 -6.96 64.60
C HIS A 25 -0.81 -6.40 64.94
N VAL A 26 -1.90 -6.91 64.32
CA VAL A 26 -3.27 -6.51 64.59
C VAL A 26 -3.71 -6.85 66.05
N GLN A 27 -3.28 -7.99 66.60
CA GLN A 27 -3.58 -8.40 68.00
C GLN A 27 -2.80 -7.59 69.05
N SER A 28 -1.69 -6.95 68.67
CA SER A 28 -0.87 -6.14 69.59
C SER A 28 -1.25 -4.68 69.63
N LEU A 29 -2.17 -4.26 68.73
CA LEU A 29 -2.59 -2.83 68.69
C LEU A 29 -3.61 -2.54 69.81
N PRO A 30 -3.56 -1.36 70.46
CA PRO A 30 -4.63 -0.86 71.33
C PRO A 30 -5.97 -0.84 70.61
N VAL A 31 -7.05 -1.17 71.30
CA VAL A 31 -8.41 -1.23 70.71
C VAL A 31 -8.76 0.09 70.01
N ASP A 32 -8.32 1.24 70.51
CA ASP A 32 -8.58 2.55 69.93
C ASP A 32 -7.83 2.72 68.58
N ASP A 33 -6.62 2.18 68.42
CA ASP A 33 -5.89 2.22 67.14
C ASP A 33 -6.51 1.28 66.12
N LEU A 34 -7.05 0.14 66.51
CA LEU A 34 -7.80 -0.79 65.65
C LEU A 34 -9.06 -0.12 65.14
N ILE A 35 -9.83 0.53 66.00
CA ILE A 35 -11.07 1.25 65.64
C ILE A 35 -10.71 2.41 64.68
N ASN A 36 -9.66 3.19 64.95
CA ASN A 36 -9.22 4.30 64.11
C ASN A 36 -8.79 3.80 62.73
N ASN A 37 -7.99 2.75 62.67
CA ASN A 37 -7.55 2.15 61.38
C ASN A 37 -8.73 1.61 60.60
N LEU A 38 -9.70 0.92 61.24
CA LEU A 38 -10.91 0.44 60.57
C LEU A 38 -11.79 1.63 60.08
N MET A 39 -11.97 2.67 60.88
CA MET A 39 -12.69 3.86 60.47
C MET A 39 -12.00 4.57 59.27
N THR A 40 -10.68 4.72 59.32
CA THR A 40 -9.91 5.34 58.25
C THR A 40 -9.99 4.50 56.95
N SER A 41 -9.84 3.17 57.05
CA SER A 41 -10.00 2.26 55.91
C SER A 41 -11.42 2.28 55.34
N ALA A 42 -12.45 2.34 56.18
CA ALA A 42 -13.83 2.44 55.71
C ALA A 42 -14.14 3.78 55.04
N VAL A 43 -13.53 4.87 55.51
CA VAL A 43 -13.66 6.19 54.88
C VAL A 43 -12.96 6.19 53.51
N HIS A 44 -11.74 5.65 53.40
CA HIS A 44 -11.03 5.52 52.12
C HIS A 44 -11.80 4.66 51.14
N PHE A 45 -12.26 3.47 51.55
CA PHE A 45 -13.08 2.60 50.71
C PHE A 45 -14.36 3.29 50.23
N THR A 46 -15.00 4.07 51.10
CA THR A 46 -16.23 4.83 50.75
C THR A 46 -15.93 5.91 49.70
N ILE A 47 -14.81 6.62 49.83
CA ILE A 47 -14.34 7.61 48.87
C ILE A 47 -14.04 6.96 47.50
N ASP A 48 -13.30 5.81 47.51
CA ASP A 48 -12.97 5.06 46.32
C ASP A 48 -14.22 4.53 45.63
N LEU A 49 -15.17 4.00 46.38
CA LEU A 49 -16.46 3.53 45.86
C LEU A 49 -17.27 4.67 45.20
N VAL A 50 -17.36 5.82 45.86
CA VAL A 50 -18.06 6.99 45.28
C VAL A 50 -17.35 7.46 44.03
N THR A 51 -16.02 7.54 44.04
CA THR A 51 -15.20 7.91 42.89
C THR A 51 -15.40 6.93 41.74
N ALA A 52 -15.36 5.63 42.02
CA ALA A 52 -15.59 4.57 41.06
C ALA A 52 -16.99 4.67 40.39
N LEU A 53 -18.00 4.94 41.20
CA LEU A 53 -19.38 5.14 40.69
C LEU A 53 -19.48 6.40 39.80
N ILE A 54 -18.84 7.51 40.18
CA ILE A 54 -18.81 8.72 39.38
C ILE A 54 -18.12 8.46 38.04
N VAL A 55 -16.94 7.84 38.06
CA VAL A 55 -16.16 7.49 36.86
C VAL A 55 -16.95 6.53 35.97
N PHE A 56 -17.62 5.53 36.55
CA PHE A 56 -18.46 4.60 35.79
C PHE A 56 -19.63 5.33 35.09
N TYR A 57 -20.33 6.23 35.80
CA TYR A 57 -21.44 6.96 35.22
C TYR A 57 -20.98 7.93 34.11
N ILE A 58 -19.91 8.66 34.35
CA ILE A 58 -19.31 9.56 33.35
C ILE A 58 -18.82 8.75 32.14
N GLY A 59 -18.09 7.66 32.35
CA GLY A 59 -17.60 6.78 31.31
C GLY A 59 -18.76 6.21 30.47
N LYS A 60 -19.83 5.74 31.11
CA LYS A 60 -21.04 5.26 30.43
C LYS A 60 -21.70 6.36 29.58
N LEU A 61 -21.74 7.60 30.05
CA LEU A 61 -22.25 8.73 29.26
C LEU A 61 -21.38 9.01 28.04
N ILE A 62 -20.07 9.01 28.21
CA ILE A 62 -19.09 9.18 27.11
C ILE A 62 -19.27 8.09 26.08
N ILE A 63 -19.30 6.80 26.49
CA ILE A 63 -19.49 5.66 25.59
C ILE A 63 -20.81 5.77 24.81
N ARG A 64 -21.89 6.14 25.48
CA ARG A 64 -23.20 6.36 24.83
C ARG A 64 -23.15 7.51 23.81
N ARG A 65 -22.40 8.56 24.11
CA ARG A 65 -22.25 9.70 23.19
C ARG A 65 -21.43 9.30 21.97
N LEU A 66 -20.28 8.62 22.18
CA LEU A 66 -19.44 8.09 21.11
C LEU A 66 -20.21 7.13 20.20
N TYR A 67 -20.97 6.20 20.79
CA TYR A 67 -21.80 5.27 20.04
C TYR A 67 -22.83 5.98 19.15
N ARG A 68 -23.52 7.00 19.68
CA ARG A 68 -24.51 7.78 18.91
C ARG A 68 -23.86 8.54 17.76
N VAL A 69 -22.72 9.19 18.00
CA VAL A 69 -21.98 9.91 16.96
C VAL A 69 -21.50 8.96 15.88
N ALA A 70 -20.86 7.85 16.26
CA ALA A 70 -20.39 6.84 15.32
C ALA A 70 -21.53 6.24 14.49
N SER A 71 -22.65 5.89 15.12
CA SER A 71 -23.84 5.39 14.43
C SER A 71 -24.42 6.41 13.44
N ALA A 72 -24.51 7.69 13.83
CA ALA A 72 -25.00 8.74 12.95
C ALA A 72 -24.08 8.96 11.73
N VAL A 73 -22.76 8.90 11.93
CA VAL A 73 -21.77 9.00 10.83
C VAL A 73 -21.90 7.82 9.87
N MET A 74 -22.00 6.60 10.38
CA MET A 74 -22.16 5.39 9.56
C MET A 74 -23.46 5.43 8.75
N THR A 75 -24.56 5.86 9.35
CA THR A 75 -25.85 6.02 8.66
C THR A 75 -25.77 7.08 7.56
N ARG A 76 -25.13 8.23 7.83
CA ARG A 76 -24.93 9.29 6.82
C ARG A 76 -24.07 8.83 5.65
N ARG A 77 -23.07 7.99 5.90
CA ARG A 77 -22.17 7.41 4.89
C ARG A 77 -22.77 6.21 4.17
N LYS A 78 -24.02 5.83 4.44
CA LYS A 78 -24.71 4.68 3.85
C LYS A 78 -23.92 3.37 3.99
N VAL A 79 -23.21 3.19 5.10
CA VAL A 79 -22.52 1.92 5.42
C VAL A 79 -23.56 0.83 5.59
N ASP A 80 -23.25 -0.37 5.07
CA ASP A 80 -24.11 -1.54 5.25
C ASP A 80 -24.52 -1.72 6.73
N ARG A 81 -25.80 -2.03 6.95
CA ARG A 81 -26.37 -2.08 8.30
C ARG A 81 -25.72 -3.18 9.15
N SER A 82 -25.41 -4.32 8.56
CA SER A 82 -24.80 -5.45 9.25
C SER A 82 -23.37 -5.10 9.67
N LEU A 83 -22.59 -4.52 8.76
CA LEU A 83 -21.24 -4.06 9.01
C LEU A 83 -21.19 -2.96 10.08
N ALA A 84 -22.08 -1.98 10.01
CA ALA A 84 -22.18 -0.92 11.00
C ALA A 84 -22.51 -1.47 12.39
N THR A 85 -23.47 -2.40 12.49
CA THR A 85 -23.85 -3.04 13.77
C THR A 85 -22.69 -3.84 14.34
N PHE A 86 -21.97 -4.60 13.50
CA PHE A 86 -20.82 -5.38 13.93
C PHE A 86 -19.70 -4.49 14.50
N ILE A 87 -19.28 -3.46 13.76
CA ILE A 87 -18.21 -2.54 14.19
C ILE A 87 -18.61 -1.82 15.48
N LEU A 88 -19.82 -1.27 15.54
CA LEU A 88 -20.31 -0.56 16.72
C LEU A 88 -20.39 -1.47 17.96
N SER A 89 -20.78 -2.73 17.79
CA SER A 89 -20.81 -3.70 18.87
C SER A 89 -19.40 -4.02 19.37
N MET A 90 -18.47 -4.22 18.48
CA MET A 90 -17.07 -4.50 18.80
C MET A 90 -16.42 -3.33 19.57
N VAL A 91 -16.58 -2.11 19.07
CA VAL A 91 -16.09 -0.89 19.74
C VAL A 91 -16.74 -0.73 21.12
N LYS A 92 -18.04 -0.98 21.22
CA LYS A 92 -18.77 -0.90 22.49
C LYS A 92 -18.22 -1.90 23.52
N ILE A 93 -17.97 -3.15 23.13
CA ILE A 93 -17.40 -4.18 24.01
C ILE A 93 -16.04 -3.75 24.55
N VAL A 94 -15.15 -3.26 23.68
CA VAL A 94 -13.79 -2.80 24.06
C VAL A 94 -13.87 -1.61 25.02
N LEU A 95 -14.73 -0.62 24.73
CA LEU A 95 -14.86 0.57 25.58
C LEU A 95 -15.46 0.25 26.97
N TYR A 96 -16.45 -0.66 27.03
CA TYR A 96 -16.98 -1.09 28.33
C TYR A 96 -15.97 -1.91 29.12
N PHE A 97 -15.18 -2.74 28.45
CA PHE A 97 -14.12 -3.48 29.12
C PHE A 97 -13.09 -2.52 29.74
N LEU A 98 -12.60 -1.53 28.97
CA LEU A 98 -11.67 -0.52 29.50
C LEU A 98 -12.26 0.25 30.69
N LEU A 99 -13.54 0.62 30.59
CA LEU A 99 -14.24 1.29 31.69
C LEU A 99 -14.30 0.43 32.95
N ILE A 100 -14.61 -0.87 32.81
CA ILE A 100 -14.65 -1.81 33.94
C ILE A 100 -13.27 -1.96 34.57
N VAL A 101 -12.21 -2.10 33.80
CA VAL A 101 -10.82 -2.22 34.31
C VAL A 101 -10.42 -0.96 35.08
N ILE A 102 -10.76 0.24 34.58
CA ILE A 102 -10.51 1.50 35.27
C ILE A 102 -11.26 1.56 36.61
N VAL A 103 -12.53 1.19 36.63
CA VAL A 103 -13.36 1.20 37.82
C VAL A 103 -12.84 0.22 38.88
N ILE A 104 -12.46 -0.98 38.48
CA ILE A 104 -11.88 -2.01 39.38
C ILE A 104 -10.54 -1.50 39.96
N GLY A 105 -9.72 -0.84 39.14
CA GLY A 105 -8.47 -0.24 39.60
C GLY A 105 -8.64 0.87 40.66
N ILE A 106 -9.70 1.69 40.55
CA ILE A 106 -10.06 2.71 41.55
C ILE A 106 -10.45 2.06 42.88
N LEU A 107 -11.06 0.88 42.86
CA LEU A 107 -11.43 0.11 44.05
C LEU A 107 -10.23 -0.57 44.73
N GLY A 108 -8.99 -0.33 44.26
CA GLY A 108 -7.78 -0.92 44.80
C GLY A 108 -7.48 -2.35 44.41
N ILE A 109 -8.29 -2.91 43.48
CA ILE A 109 -8.06 -4.29 42.97
C ILE A 109 -6.97 -4.23 41.89
N GLU A 110 -5.96 -5.10 42.02
CA GLU A 110 -4.88 -5.19 41.04
C GLU A 110 -5.40 -5.61 39.66
N THR A 111 -5.23 -4.74 38.67
CA THR A 111 -5.75 -4.92 37.32
C THR A 111 -4.71 -5.46 36.32
N SER A 112 -3.45 -5.62 36.73
CA SER A 112 -2.34 -6.06 35.87
C SER A 112 -2.61 -7.38 35.18
N SER A 113 -3.18 -8.37 35.88
CA SER A 113 -3.54 -9.67 35.31
C SER A 113 -4.60 -9.56 34.23
N PHE A 114 -5.61 -8.71 34.41
CA PHE A 114 -6.65 -8.48 33.41
C PHE A 114 -6.07 -7.77 32.17
N ILE A 115 -5.20 -6.77 32.40
CA ILE A 115 -4.51 -6.08 31.31
C ILE A 115 -3.61 -7.05 30.54
N ALA A 116 -2.85 -7.90 31.21
CA ALA A 116 -1.99 -8.90 30.57
C ALA A 116 -2.80 -9.91 29.74
N LEU A 117 -3.93 -10.39 30.27
CA LEU A 117 -4.83 -11.29 29.55
C LEU A 117 -5.40 -10.62 28.28
N PHE A 118 -5.82 -9.38 28.40
CA PHE A 118 -6.36 -8.62 27.24
C PHE A 118 -5.29 -8.28 26.23
N ALA A 119 -4.08 -7.95 26.67
CA ALA A 119 -2.95 -7.73 25.79
C ALA A 119 -2.60 -8.98 24.99
N SER A 120 -2.57 -10.15 25.63
CA SER A 120 -2.32 -11.42 24.94
C SER A 120 -3.42 -11.77 23.92
N ALA A 121 -4.69 -11.56 24.29
CA ALA A 121 -5.81 -11.71 23.35
C ALA A 121 -5.72 -10.71 22.18
N GLY A 122 -5.31 -9.47 22.45
CA GLY A 122 -5.07 -8.44 21.42
C GLY A 122 -3.98 -8.84 20.45
N VAL A 123 -2.88 -9.40 20.93
CA VAL A 123 -1.80 -9.93 20.08
C VAL A 123 -2.31 -11.08 19.20
N ALA A 124 -3.07 -12.01 19.77
CA ALA A 124 -3.64 -13.14 19.02
C ALA A 124 -4.59 -12.67 17.90
N ILE A 125 -5.46 -11.69 18.18
CA ILE A 125 -6.35 -11.07 17.20
C ILE A 125 -5.54 -10.30 16.15
N GLY A 126 -4.52 -9.54 16.56
CA GLY A 126 -3.63 -8.81 15.66
C GLY A 126 -2.91 -9.74 14.68
N MET A 127 -2.40 -10.86 15.15
CA MET A 127 -1.79 -11.88 14.29
C MET A 127 -2.81 -12.50 13.33
N ALA A 128 -4.02 -12.80 13.78
CA ALA A 128 -5.07 -13.35 12.92
C ALA A 128 -5.50 -12.36 11.81
N LEU A 129 -5.44 -11.04 12.08
CA LEU A 129 -5.83 -9.98 11.14
C LEU A 129 -4.63 -9.41 10.35
N SER A 130 -3.41 -9.89 10.58
CA SER A 130 -2.18 -9.32 10.01
C SER A 130 -2.21 -9.24 8.49
N GLY A 131 -2.69 -10.28 7.80
CA GLY A 131 -2.81 -10.29 6.34
C GLY A 131 -3.79 -9.24 5.81
N THR A 132 -4.91 -9.03 6.49
CA THR A 132 -5.87 -7.98 6.12
C THR A 132 -5.28 -6.59 6.34
N LEU A 133 -4.58 -6.39 7.45
CA LEU A 133 -3.92 -5.12 7.76
C LEU A 133 -2.78 -4.83 6.77
N GLN A 134 -2.04 -5.86 6.34
CA GLN A 134 -1.02 -5.74 5.30
C GLN A 134 -1.64 -5.29 3.97
N ASN A 135 -2.78 -5.85 3.58
CA ASN A 135 -3.49 -5.43 2.37
C ASN A 135 -4.02 -4.01 2.46
N PHE A 136 -4.54 -3.61 3.61
CA PHE A 136 -4.95 -2.23 3.86
C PHE A 136 -3.78 -1.26 3.74
N ALA A 137 -2.68 -1.52 4.43
CA ALA A 137 -1.47 -0.70 4.38
C ALA A 137 -0.90 -0.64 2.96
N GLY A 138 -0.88 -1.78 2.24
CA GLY A 138 -0.49 -1.86 0.84
C GLY A 138 -1.35 -0.98 -0.05
N GLY A 139 -2.68 -0.99 0.13
CA GLY A 139 -3.60 -0.13 -0.61
C GLY A 139 -3.34 1.36 -0.37
N VAL A 140 -3.12 1.75 0.87
CA VAL A 140 -2.76 3.13 1.23
C VAL A 140 -1.45 3.56 0.57
N LEU A 141 -0.41 2.70 0.61
CA LEU A 141 0.88 2.98 -0.03
C LEU A 141 0.75 3.11 -1.56
N ILE A 142 -0.02 2.25 -2.20
CA ILE A 142 -0.26 2.31 -3.66
C ILE A 142 -0.95 3.64 -4.02
N LEU A 143 -1.96 4.05 -3.28
CA LEU A 143 -2.69 5.30 -3.52
C LEU A 143 -1.83 6.55 -3.25
N LEU A 144 -0.90 6.48 -2.28
CA LEU A 144 -0.01 7.58 -1.91
C LEU A 144 1.16 7.72 -2.89
N LEU A 145 1.90 6.62 -3.11
CA LEU A 145 3.13 6.61 -3.93
C LEU A 145 2.84 6.46 -5.42
N LYS A 146 1.65 5.96 -5.78
CA LYS A 146 1.18 5.76 -7.15
C LYS A 146 2.21 5.06 -8.06
N PRO A 147 2.72 3.87 -7.70
CA PRO A 147 3.60 3.10 -8.57
C PRO A 147 2.89 2.76 -9.90
N TYR A 148 1.59 2.68 -9.89
CA TYR A 148 0.70 2.58 -11.04
C TYR A 148 -0.61 3.33 -10.76
N LYS A 149 -1.40 3.60 -11.80
CA LYS A 149 -2.68 4.31 -11.75
C LYS A 149 -3.77 3.47 -12.42
N VAL A 150 -5.03 3.84 -12.18
CA VAL A 150 -6.16 3.30 -12.96
C VAL A 150 -5.96 3.65 -14.44
N GLY A 151 -6.09 2.66 -15.30
CA GLY A 151 -5.82 2.73 -16.73
C GLY A 151 -4.43 2.24 -17.16
N ASP A 152 -3.46 2.11 -16.24
CA ASP A 152 -2.15 1.54 -16.58
C ASP A 152 -2.25 0.05 -16.88
N TYR A 153 -1.45 -0.43 -17.83
CA TYR A 153 -1.23 -1.86 -18.06
C TYR A 153 -0.05 -2.30 -17.20
N ILE A 154 -0.33 -3.21 -16.28
CA ILE A 154 0.66 -3.74 -15.34
C ILE A 154 0.75 -5.27 -15.45
N GLU A 155 1.92 -5.77 -15.07
CA GLU A 155 2.17 -7.19 -14.87
C GLU A 155 2.70 -7.39 -13.45
N ALA A 156 2.03 -8.20 -12.65
CA ALA A 156 2.37 -8.48 -11.27
C ALA A 156 1.82 -9.85 -10.86
N GLN A 157 2.55 -10.57 -10.01
CA GLN A 157 2.14 -11.88 -9.47
C GLN A 157 1.71 -12.91 -10.55
N GLY A 158 2.33 -12.85 -11.73
CA GLY A 158 2.02 -13.76 -12.84
C GLY A 158 0.77 -13.39 -13.65
N PHE A 159 0.14 -12.25 -13.35
CA PHE A 159 -1.00 -11.72 -14.10
C PHE A 159 -0.65 -10.42 -14.78
N ALA A 160 -1.20 -10.20 -15.97
CA ALA A 160 -1.03 -8.98 -16.74
C ALA A 160 -2.39 -8.43 -17.20
N GLY A 161 -2.58 -7.11 -17.08
CA GLY A 161 -3.83 -6.47 -17.47
C GLY A 161 -3.90 -4.99 -17.14
N TYR A 162 -4.98 -4.34 -17.58
CA TYR A 162 -5.26 -2.94 -17.29
C TYR A 162 -5.83 -2.78 -15.87
N VAL A 163 -5.28 -1.88 -15.09
CA VAL A 163 -5.80 -1.52 -13.77
C VAL A 163 -7.15 -0.85 -13.95
N ARG A 164 -8.22 -1.53 -13.49
CA ARG A 164 -9.59 -1.04 -13.57
C ARG A 164 -9.97 -0.23 -12.34
N GLU A 165 -9.55 -0.70 -11.16
CA GLU A 165 -9.89 -0.09 -9.88
C GLU A 165 -8.85 -0.43 -8.82
N ILE A 166 -8.54 0.53 -7.94
CA ILE A 166 -7.70 0.34 -6.77
C ILE A 166 -8.60 0.51 -5.55
N GLN A 167 -8.90 -0.60 -4.87
CA GLN A 167 -9.72 -0.63 -3.68
C GLN A 167 -8.84 -0.69 -2.42
N ILE A 168 -9.46 -0.63 -1.24
CA ILE A 168 -8.76 -0.54 0.04
C ILE A 168 -7.85 -1.76 0.28
N PHE A 169 -8.31 -2.98 -0.05
CA PHE A 169 -7.60 -4.22 0.23
C PHE A 169 -7.04 -4.91 -1.00
N HIS A 170 -7.51 -4.58 -2.19
CA HIS A 170 -7.15 -5.23 -3.44
C HIS A 170 -7.21 -4.27 -4.62
N THR A 171 -6.45 -4.59 -5.65
CA THR A 171 -6.49 -3.94 -6.96
C THR A 171 -7.14 -4.88 -7.96
N ILE A 172 -8.02 -4.35 -8.79
CA ILE A 172 -8.73 -5.08 -9.84
C ILE A 172 -8.07 -4.76 -11.17
N ILE A 173 -7.61 -5.77 -11.87
CA ILE A 173 -7.11 -5.67 -13.24
C ILE A 173 -8.01 -6.43 -14.20
N CYS A 174 -8.03 -5.97 -15.46
CA CYS A 174 -8.74 -6.61 -16.55
C CYS A 174 -7.73 -7.05 -17.61
N THR A 175 -7.72 -8.33 -17.95
CA THR A 175 -6.85 -8.87 -18.99
C THR A 175 -7.37 -8.53 -20.40
N TYR A 176 -6.55 -8.73 -21.44
CA TYR A 176 -6.97 -8.50 -22.83
C TYR A 176 -8.16 -9.36 -23.27
N ASP A 177 -8.30 -10.57 -22.74
CA ASP A 177 -9.42 -11.47 -22.96
C ASP A 177 -10.61 -11.20 -22.00
N ASN A 178 -10.64 -9.98 -21.42
CA ASN A 178 -11.72 -9.45 -20.58
C ASN A 178 -11.99 -10.25 -19.29
N LYS A 179 -10.97 -10.92 -18.74
CA LYS A 179 -11.06 -11.53 -17.42
C LYS A 179 -10.77 -10.52 -16.34
N THR A 180 -11.51 -10.57 -15.26
CA THR A 180 -11.26 -9.75 -14.06
C THR A 180 -10.40 -10.52 -13.08
N ILE A 181 -9.24 -9.96 -12.74
CA ILE A 181 -8.32 -10.51 -11.75
C ILE A 181 -8.30 -9.58 -10.54
N ILE A 182 -8.49 -10.14 -9.35
CA ILE A 182 -8.49 -9.42 -8.08
C ILE A 182 -7.19 -9.77 -7.35
N ILE A 183 -6.30 -8.80 -7.19
CA ILE A 183 -4.98 -9.00 -6.60
C ILE A 183 -4.92 -8.29 -5.25
N PRO A 184 -4.56 -8.99 -4.14
CA PRO A 184 -4.37 -8.36 -2.84
C PRO A 184 -3.28 -7.27 -2.85
N ASN A 185 -3.57 -6.10 -2.29
CA ASN A 185 -2.67 -4.95 -2.31
C ASN A 185 -1.35 -5.18 -1.56
N GLY A 186 -1.35 -6.02 -0.52
CA GLY A 186 -0.15 -6.35 0.23
C GLY A 186 0.95 -6.93 -0.66
N GLY A 187 0.58 -7.87 -1.53
CA GLY A 187 1.53 -8.45 -2.49
C GLY A 187 1.98 -7.47 -3.58
N LEU A 188 1.11 -6.55 -4.00
CA LEU A 188 1.45 -5.52 -4.99
C LEU A 188 2.35 -4.43 -4.42
N SER A 189 2.20 -4.09 -3.14
CA SER A 189 3.00 -3.05 -2.49
C SER A 189 4.40 -3.50 -2.09
N THR A 190 4.60 -4.80 -1.86
CA THR A 190 5.88 -5.37 -1.42
C THR A 190 6.60 -6.15 -2.53
N GLY A 191 5.87 -6.55 -3.57
CA GLY A 191 6.41 -7.30 -4.70
C GLY A 191 6.85 -6.41 -5.87
N SER A 192 7.43 -7.06 -6.89
CA SER A 192 7.76 -6.38 -8.15
C SER A 192 6.51 -6.18 -8.99
N VAL A 193 6.35 -4.97 -9.50
CA VAL A 193 5.29 -4.60 -10.46
C VAL A 193 5.96 -4.06 -11.71
N ASN A 194 5.69 -4.69 -12.85
CA ASN A 194 6.10 -4.19 -14.15
C ASN A 194 4.99 -3.29 -14.70
N ASN A 195 5.23 -1.99 -14.76
CA ASN A 195 4.27 -1.02 -15.29
C ASN A 195 4.67 -0.61 -16.71
N TRP A 196 3.97 -1.17 -17.69
CA TRP A 196 4.22 -0.94 -19.11
C TRP A 196 3.72 0.43 -19.62
N SER A 197 2.81 1.06 -18.87
CA SER A 197 2.21 2.34 -19.26
C SER A 197 2.89 3.56 -18.63
N ARG A 198 3.77 3.35 -17.63
CA ARG A 198 4.39 4.45 -16.88
C ARG A 198 5.36 5.28 -17.75
N GLN A 199 6.04 4.61 -18.68
CA GLN A 199 6.98 5.26 -19.59
C GLN A 199 6.29 5.57 -20.91
N ASP A 200 6.52 6.76 -21.43
CA ASP A 200 5.91 7.22 -22.69
C ASP A 200 6.45 6.46 -23.90
N TYR A 201 7.69 5.99 -23.80
CA TYR A 201 8.39 5.31 -24.90
C TYR A 201 8.86 3.92 -24.46
N ARG A 202 8.70 2.95 -25.39
CA ARG A 202 9.13 1.57 -25.22
C ARG A 202 9.99 1.15 -26.39
N ARG A 203 10.98 0.29 -26.10
CA ARG A 203 11.78 -0.36 -27.13
C ARG A 203 11.06 -1.61 -27.61
N VAL A 204 10.87 -1.68 -28.92
CA VAL A 204 10.37 -2.87 -29.62
C VAL A 204 11.57 -3.61 -30.21
N GLU A 205 11.55 -4.92 -30.16
CA GLU A 205 12.60 -5.78 -30.68
C GLU A 205 12.00 -6.80 -31.64
N TRP A 206 12.69 -7.02 -32.76
CA TRP A 206 12.33 -8.03 -33.76
C TRP A 206 13.54 -8.90 -34.04
N ASP A 207 13.34 -10.21 -34.07
CA ASP A 207 14.32 -11.18 -34.51
C ASP A 207 14.10 -11.45 -35.99
N VAL A 208 15.10 -11.12 -36.79
CA VAL A 208 15.08 -11.28 -38.26
C VAL A 208 16.17 -12.26 -38.65
N SER A 209 15.80 -13.47 -39.04
CA SER A 209 16.73 -14.47 -39.49
C SER A 209 16.94 -14.32 -40.99
N ILE A 210 18.19 -14.24 -41.42
CA ILE A 210 18.61 -14.19 -42.82
C ILE A 210 19.42 -15.44 -43.21
N ALA A 211 19.45 -15.81 -44.50
CA ALA A 211 20.16 -16.96 -44.98
C ALA A 211 21.68 -16.78 -44.87
N TYR A 212 22.42 -17.86 -44.65
CA TYR A 212 23.88 -17.86 -44.80
C TYR A 212 24.24 -17.46 -46.22
N GLY A 213 25.23 -16.57 -46.39
CA GLY A 213 25.65 -16.02 -47.64
C GLY A 213 25.06 -14.67 -48.02
N ASP A 214 24.01 -14.23 -47.32
CA ASP A 214 23.48 -12.88 -47.49
C ASP A 214 24.43 -11.84 -46.88
N ASP A 215 24.46 -10.65 -47.49
CA ASP A 215 25.21 -9.51 -46.96
C ASP A 215 24.49 -8.90 -45.76
N VAL A 216 25.04 -9.12 -44.57
CA VAL A 216 24.55 -8.55 -43.29
C VAL A 216 24.48 -7.02 -43.36
N ALA A 217 25.42 -6.36 -44.07
CA ALA A 217 25.41 -4.91 -44.19
C ALA A 217 24.24 -4.43 -45.07
N ASN A 218 23.90 -5.20 -46.11
CA ASN A 218 22.75 -4.95 -46.94
C ASN A 218 21.43 -5.14 -46.13
N ALA A 219 21.32 -6.27 -45.45
CA ALA A 219 20.15 -6.55 -44.60
C ALA A 219 19.94 -5.47 -43.56
N ARG A 220 21.00 -5.01 -42.86
CA ARG A 220 20.97 -3.93 -41.90
C ARG A 220 20.46 -2.62 -42.53
N ARG A 221 20.95 -2.23 -43.70
CA ARG A 221 20.53 -1.04 -44.41
C ARG A 221 19.07 -1.11 -44.82
N ALA A 222 18.60 -2.25 -45.32
CA ALA A 222 17.23 -2.49 -45.69
C ALA A 222 16.27 -2.33 -44.47
N ILE A 223 16.58 -2.98 -43.34
CA ILE A 223 15.78 -2.88 -42.11
C ILE A 223 15.73 -1.43 -41.61
N LEU A 224 16.88 -0.74 -41.55
CA LEU A 224 16.92 0.65 -41.11
C LEU A 224 16.15 1.59 -42.06
N SER A 225 16.14 1.30 -43.37
CA SER A 225 15.33 2.04 -44.35
C SER A 225 13.82 1.86 -44.09
N ILE A 226 13.41 0.62 -43.82
CA ILE A 226 12.01 0.30 -43.44
C ILE A 226 11.63 1.06 -42.17
N PHE A 227 12.49 1.05 -41.15
CA PHE A 227 12.27 1.79 -39.91
C PHE A 227 12.16 3.30 -40.13
N ALA A 228 13.01 3.87 -40.98
CA ALA A 228 12.99 5.30 -41.29
C ALA A 228 11.73 5.78 -42.01
N SER A 229 11.04 4.88 -42.68
CA SER A 229 9.77 5.16 -43.38
C SER A 229 8.55 5.18 -42.47
N ASP A 230 8.65 4.68 -41.23
CA ASP A 230 7.53 4.59 -40.28
C ASP A 230 7.62 5.75 -39.27
N ASN A 231 6.62 6.61 -39.28
CA ASN A 231 6.56 7.81 -38.42
C ASN A 231 6.33 7.51 -36.93
N ARG A 232 5.95 6.27 -36.59
CA ARG A 232 5.78 5.80 -35.21
C ARG A 232 7.13 5.49 -34.55
N ILE A 233 8.19 5.32 -35.34
CA ILE A 233 9.54 5.01 -34.85
C ILE A 233 10.25 6.32 -34.50
N VAL A 234 10.78 6.36 -33.30
CA VAL A 234 11.56 7.48 -32.82
C VAL A 234 12.98 7.42 -33.39
N THR A 235 13.37 8.46 -34.13
CA THR A 235 14.69 8.55 -34.75
C THR A 235 15.60 9.59 -34.11
N LYS A 236 15.10 10.32 -33.10
CA LYS A 236 15.79 11.44 -32.45
C LYS A 236 15.70 11.36 -30.91
N TYR A 237 16.45 12.21 -30.27
CA TYR A 237 16.34 12.45 -28.82
C TYR A 237 14.96 13.00 -28.47
N VAL A 238 14.29 12.38 -27.50
CA VAL A 238 12.88 12.66 -27.13
C VAL A 238 12.75 13.65 -25.96
N GLU A 239 13.87 14.12 -25.42
CA GLU A 239 13.93 14.97 -24.22
C GLU A 239 13.15 16.29 -24.35
N ASP A 240 13.15 16.89 -25.54
CA ASP A 240 12.43 18.15 -25.79
C ASP A 240 10.90 17.98 -25.75
N ASP A 241 10.39 16.84 -26.17
CA ASP A 241 8.94 16.55 -26.15
C ASP A 241 8.46 16.25 -24.74
N ARG A 242 9.30 15.58 -23.93
CA ARG A 242 8.99 15.30 -22.54
C ARG A 242 8.95 16.57 -21.70
N ALA A 243 9.92 17.46 -21.85
CA ALA A 243 9.94 18.74 -21.16
C ALA A 243 8.71 19.60 -21.50
N ARG A 244 8.29 19.61 -22.76
CA ARG A 244 7.06 20.32 -23.18
C ARG A 244 5.81 19.71 -22.58
N TYR A 245 5.72 18.37 -22.54
CA TYR A 245 4.56 17.67 -21.97
C TYR A 245 4.48 17.86 -20.45
N GLU A 246 5.61 17.77 -19.73
CA GLU A 246 5.67 18.03 -18.29
C GLU A 246 5.31 19.49 -17.98
N ALA A 247 5.82 20.46 -18.75
CA ALA A 247 5.45 21.87 -18.62
C ALA A 247 3.95 22.11 -18.88
N GLN A 248 3.38 21.43 -19.84
CA GLN A 248 1.95 21.53 -20.16
C GLN A 248 1.09 20.89 -19.06
N GLN A 249 1.51 19.75 -18.50
CA GLN A 249 0.82 19.13 -17.36
C GLN A 249 0.92 19.98 -16.08
N GLN A 250 2.06 20.59 -15.82
CA GLN A 250 2.23 21.51 -14.70
C GLN A 250 1.33 22.74 -14.85
N ALA A 251 1.29 23.35 -16.03
CA ALA A 251 0.42 24.49 -16.31
C ALA A 251 -1.08 24.14 -16.14
N VAL A 252 -1.51 22.94 -16.56
CA VAL A 252 -2.88 22.46 -16.36
C VAL A 252 -3.17 22.17 -14.89
N ALA A 253 -2.20 21.62 -14.15
CA ALA A 253 -2.34 21.36 -12.72
C ALA A 253 -2.39 22.66 -11.90
N GLU A 254 -1.58 23.65 -12.25
CA GLU A 254 -1.59 25.00 -11.65
C GLU A 254 -2.91 25.71 -11.91
N ALA A 255 -3.40 25.68 -13.16
CA ALA A 255 -4.69 26.28 -13.52
C ALA A 255 -5.88 25.61 -12.81
N LYS A 256 -5.83 24.29 -12.59
CA LYS A 256 -6.83 23.56 -11.79
C LYS A 256 -6.75 23.94 -10.30
N ALA A 257 -5.53 24.00 -9.76
CA ALA A 257 -5.32 24.37 -8.37
C ALA A 257 -5.75 25.81 -8.08
N GLU A 258 -5.53 26.72 -9.03
CA GLU A 258 -5.95 28.12 -8.94
C GLU A 258 -7.49 28.25 -8.98
N ASN A 259 -8.16 27.50 -9.86
CA ASN A 259 -9.63 27.45 -9.90
C ASN A 259 -10.24 26.84 -8.64
N GLU A 260 -9.65 25.76 -8.08
CA GLU A 260 -10.13 25.16 -6.82
C GLU A 260 -9.93 26.09 -5.63
N THR A 261 -8.82 26.83 -5.57
CA THR A 261 -8.60 27.84 -4.50
C THR A 261 -9.58 29.00 -4.55
N VAL A 262 -9.93 29.48 -5.74
CA VAL A 262 -10.91 30.55 -5.93
C VAL A 262 -12.33 30.11 -5.52
N VAL A 263 -12.67 28.83 -5.74
CA VAL A 263 -13.96 28.25 -5.35
C VAL A 263 -14.03 27.99 -3.83
N GLU A 264 -12.92 27.56 -3.22
CA GLU A 264 -12.85 27.30 -1.77
C GLU A 264 -12.76 28.57 -0.93
N GLU A 265 -12.06 29.62 -1.39
CA GLU A 265 -12.01 30.91 -0.67
C GLU A 265 -13.39 31.56 -0.50
N LYS A 266 -14.32 31.28 -1.38
CA LYS A 266 -15.71 31.77 -1.27
C LYS A 266 -16.56 31.02 -0.24
N LYS A 267 -16.15 29.83 0.20
CA LYS A 267 -16.97 28.93 1.04
C LYS A 267 -16.59 28.85 2.52
N HIS A 268 -15.40 29.29 2.95
CA HIS A 268 -14.89 28.98 4.28
C HIS A 268 -14.37 30.21 5.05
N GLY A 269 -14.57 30.21 6.38
CA GLY A 269 -14.23 31.32 7.28
C GLY A 269 -12.71 31.48 7.53
N ARG A 270 -12.37 32.64 8.18
CA ARG A 270 -10.99 33.13 8.38
C ARG A 270 -10.03 32.09 9.05
N LEU A 271 -10.51 31.26 9.97
CA LEU A 271 -9.72 30.27 10.71
C LEU A 271 -9.35 29.04 9.85
N TRP A 272 -10.25 28.60 8.99
CA TRP A 272 -10.01 27.51 8.05
C TRP A 272 -8.90 27.88 7.05
N ARG A 273 -8.90 29.10 6.54
CA ARG A 273 -7.87 29.65 5.63
C ARG A 273 -6.48 29.65 6.26
N MET A 274 -6.37 29.93 7.57
CA MET A 274 -5.07 30.02 8.26
C MET A 274 -4.45 28.63 8.47
N PHE A 275 -5.27 27.61 8.73
CA PHE A 275 -4.80 26.23 8.95
C PHE A 275 -4.37 25.55 7.64
N HIS A 276 -5.15 25.70 6.58
CA HIS A 276 -4.84 25.09 5.27
C HIS A 276 -3.63 25.73 4.59
N ARG A 277 -3.41 27.03 4.75
CA ARG A 277 -2.22 27.72 4.23
C ARG A 277 -0.91 27.18 4.85
N ARG A 278 -0.95 26.72 6.10
CA ARG A 278 0.22 26.16 6.81
C ARG A 278 0.52 24.73 6.36
N VAL A 279 -0.49 23.91 6.20
CA VAL A 279 -0.36 22.54 5.72
C VAL A 279 0.10 22.52 4.27
N ARG A 280 -0.43 23.40 3.42
CA ARG A 280 -0.07 23.52 2.00
C ARG A 280 1.40 23.87 1.80
N ARG A 281 1.94 24.87 2.54
CA ARG A 281 3.38 25.20 2.46
C ARG A 281 4.28 24.03 2.86
N HIS A 282 3.86 23.21 3.81
CA HIS A 282 4.65 22.06 4.24
C HIS A 282 4.63 20.93 3.19
N VAL A 283 3.51 20.71 2.53
CA VAL A 283 3.39 19.74 1.43
C VAL A 283 4.14 20.21 0.17
N GLU A 284 4.10 21.51 -0.14
CA GLU A 284 4.86 22.11 -1.25
C GLU A 284 6.39 22.01 -1.02
N GLN A 285 6.86 22.24 0.21
CA GLN A 285 8.27 22.05 0.56
C GLN A 285 8.72 20.59 0.44
N ILE A 286 7.92 19.64 0.90
CA ILE A 286 8.23 18.21 0.77
C ILE A 286 8.26 17.78 -0.70
N ASN A 287 7.38 18.31 -1.55
CA ASN A 287 7.37 17.99 -2.98
C ASN A 287 8.53 18.63 -3.76
N GLN A 288 9.08 19.73 -3.28
CA GLN A 288 10.27 20.36 -3.88
C GLN A 288 11.57 19.66 -3.52
N ASP A 289 11.62 18.98 -2.37
CA ASP A 289 12.82 18.27 -1.89
C ASP A 289 12.93 16.82 -2.42
N ILE A 290 11.89 16.30 -3.11
CA ILE A 290 11.96 15.00 -3.78
C ILE A 290 12.53 15.21 -5.18
N PRO A 291 13.77 14.76 -5.45
CA PRO A 291 14.33 14.87 -6.79
C PRO A 291 13.43 14.15 -7.78
N THR A 292 13.08 14.83 -8.87
CA THR A 292 12.34 14.18 -9.95
C THR A 292 13.17 13.01 -10.48
N PRO A 293 12.56 11.92 -10.95
CA PRO A 293 13.29 10.78 -11.51
C PRO A 293 14.29 11.18 -12.62
N THR A 294 14.09 12.33 -13.21
CA THR A 294 14.95 12.90 -14.26
C THR A 294 16.22 13.53 -13.67
N GLU A 295 16.15 14.16 -12.50
CA GLU A 295 17.32 14.74 -11.79
C GLU A 295 18.18 13.65 -11.13
N ALA A 296 17.54 12.57 -10.64
CA ALA A 296 18.26 11.45 -10.03
C ALA A 296 19.04 10.59 -11.04
N LEU A 297 18.61 10.56 -12.31
CA LEU A 297 19.26 9.76 -13.36
C LEU A 297 20.36 10.52 -14.13
N GLY A 298 20.62 11.79 -13.77
CA GLY A 298 21.54 12.65 -14.55
C GLY A 298 21.09 12.78 -16.01
N THR A 299 21.35 13.87 -16.65
CA THR A 299 20.98 14.20 -18.04
C THR A 299 21.71 13.35 -19.09
N ALA A 300 21.88 12.03 -18.87
CA ALA A 300 22.40 11.15 -19.90
C ALA A 300 21.34 11.07 -21.02
N ARG A 301 21.64 11.73 -22.13
CA ARG A 301 20.82 11.62 -23.35
C ARG A 301 20.80 10.16 -23.79
N ILE A 302 19.65 9.52 -23.67
CA ILE A 302 19.47 8.16 -24.14
C ILE A 302 19.28 8.23 -25.66
N ASP A 303 20.27 7.71 -26.41
CA ASP A 303 20.12 7.55 -27.84
C ASP A 303 19.08 6.48 -28.13
N ARG A 304 17.96 6.91 -28.72
CA ARG A 304 16.86 6.03 -29.12
C ARG A 304 16.83 5.74 -30.60
N SER A 305 17.90 6.00 -31.31
CA SER A 305 18.03 5.66 -32.73
C SER A 305 17.83 4.15 -32.95
N PRO A 306 17.15 3.76 -34.02
CA PRO A 306 17.02 2.35 -34.37
C PRO A 306 18.37 1.68 -34.57
N THR A 307 18.51 0.44 -34.11
CA THR A 307 19.74 -0.35 -34.22
C THR A 307 19.45 -1.73 -34.78
N VAL A 308 20.39 -2.23 -35.57
CA VAL A 308 20.35 -3.61 -36.07
C VAL A 308 21.71 -4.25 -35.84
N THR A 309 21.74 -5.33 -35.06
CA THR A 309 22.96 -6.04 -34.67
C THR A 309 22.81 -7.52 -34.97
N VAL A 310 23.92 -8.21 -35.25
CA VAL A 310 23.91 -9.70 -35.26
C VAL A 310 23.76 -10.16 -33.82
N GLU A 311 22.75 -10.97 -33.55
CA GLU A 311 22.48 -11.55 -32.24
C GLU A 311 23.08 -12.95 -32.11
N GLY A 312 22.99 -13.74 -33.18
CA GLY A 312 23.49 -15.09 -33.16
C GLY A 312 23.73 -15.68 -34.56
N LEU A 313 24.51 -16.77 -34.57
CA LEU A 313 24.71 -17.61 -35.72
C LEU A 313 24.08 -18.96 -35.41
N ASP A 314 22.92 -19.22 -36.01
CA ASP A 314 22.12 -20.41 -35.75
C ASP A 314 22.51 -21.53 -36.76
N ALA A 315 21.94 -22.74 -36.58
CA ALA A 315 22.29 -23.88 -37.41
C ALA A 315 22.06 -23.65 -38.93
N SER A 316 21.10 -22.82 -39.32
CA SER A 316 20.74 -22.57 -40.72
C SER A 316 20.53 -21.08 -41.03
N SER A 317 20.85 -20.19 -40.12
CA SER A 317 20.56 -18.74 -40.27
C SER A 317 21.54 -17.86 -39.50
N VAL A 318 21.60 -16.61 -39.91
CA VAL A 318 22.17 -15.51 -39.13
C VAL A 318 21.00 -14.71 -38.57
N THR A 319 20.85 -14.64 -37.23
CA THR A 319 19.78 -13.89 -36.59
C THR A 319 20.24 -12.47 -36.29
N LEU A 320 19.50 -11.51 -36.84
CA LEU A 320 19.67 -10.09 -36.61
C LEU A 320 18.61 -9.62 -35.57
N LYS A 321 19.06 -8.91 -34.54
CA LYS A 321 18.20 -8.21 -33.60
C LYS A 321 18.02 -6.78 -34.06
N ALA A 322 16.82 -6.48 -34.53
CA ALA A 322 16.41 -5.13 -34.90
C ALA A 322 15.68 -4.48 -33.73
N ARG A 323 16.10 -3.29 -33.32
CA ARG A 323 15.55 -2.57 -32.17
C ARG A 323 15.14 -1.18 -32.58
N ALA A 324 13.94 -0.75 -32.20
CA ALA A 324 13.46 0.61 -32.38
C ALA A 324 12.63 1.05 -31.19
N TRP A 325 12.58 2.36 -30.97
CA TRP A 325 11.76 2.96 -29.92
C TRP A 325 10.49 3.55 -30.51
N THR A 326 9.38 3.38 -29.79
CA THR A 326 8.08 3.93 -30.16
C THR A 326 7.33 4.39 -28.91
N ARG A 327 6.29 5.19 -29.07
CA ARG A 327 5.39 5.53 -27.97
C ARG A 327 4.66 4.27 -27.49
N SER A 328 4.42 4.18 -26.19
CA SER A 328 3.83 3.00 -25.57
C SER A 328 2.48 2.62 -26.17
N GLU A 329 1.69 3.60 -26.62
CA GLU A 329 0.40 3.40 -27.29
C GLU A 329 0.51 2.70 -28.66
N HIS A 330 1.65 2.88 -29.36
CA HIS A 330 1.89 2.28 -30.67
C HIS A 330 2.69 0.97 -30.61
N TYR A 331 3.05 0.48 -29.42
CA TYR A 331 3.91 -0.68 -29.26
C TYR A 331 3.41 -1.92 -30.01
N TRP A 332 2.18 -2.36 -29.70
CA TRP A 332 1.64 -3.57 -30.32
C TRP A 332 1.27 -3.41 -31.78
N PRO A 333 0.61 -2.32 -32.22
CA PRO A 333 0.39 -2.09 -33.64
C PRO A 333 1.71 -2.07 -34.42
N LEU A 334 2.72 -1.35 -33.96
CA LEU A 334 4.02 -1.30 -34.63
C LEU A 334 4.70 -2.67 -34.65
N TYR A 335 4.61 -3.45 -33.55
CA TYR A 335 5.23 -4.76 -33.46
C TYR A 335 4.73 -5.71 -34.55
N TYR A 336 3.42 -5.82 -34.74
CA TYR A 336 2.83 -6.70 -35.72
C TYR A 336 2.99 -6.19 -37.15
N ASP A 337 2.69 -4.91 -37.38
CA ASP A 337 2.83 -4.32 -38.71
C ASP A 337 4.26 -4.41 -39.23
N MET A 338 5.24 -4.28 -38.34
CA MET A 338 6.65 -4.35 -38.73
C MET A 338 7.06 -5.76 -39.13
N TYR A 339 6.56 -6.82 -38.49
CA TYR A 339 6.80 -8.19 -38.95
C TYR A 339 6.28 -8.41 -40.37
N GLU A 340 5.09 -7.91 -40.70
CA GLU A 340 4.50 -8.01 -42.03
C GLU A 340 5.34 -7.23 -43.08
N ARG A 341 5.75 -6.02 -42.70
CA ARG A 341 6.62 -5.19 -43.57
C ARG A 341 7.99 -5.82 -43.80
N LEU A 342 8.63 -6.32 -42.77
CA LEU A 342 9.92 -7.01 -42.88
C LEU A 342 9.80 -8.23 -43.80
N TYR A 343 8.71 -9.02 -43.64
CA TYR A 343 8.47 -10.20 -44.49
C TYR A 343 8.28 -9.81 -45.95
N THR A 344 7.59 -8.72 -46.23
CA THR A 344 7.27 -8.31 -47.64
C THR A 344 8.38 -7.49 -48.28
N GLU A 345 9.06 -6.60 -47.53
CA GLU A 345 10.00 -5.64 -48.11
C GLU A 345 11.43 -6.16 -48.17
N LEU A 346 11.87 -7.05 -47.27
CA LEU A 346 13.27 -7.58 -47.25
C LEU A 346 13.63 -8.39 -48.49
N PRO A 347 12.78 -9.29 -49.05
CA PRO A 347 13.11 -10.02 -50.26
C PRO A 347 13.30 -9.08 -51.46
N ALA A 348 12.58 -7.98 -51.56
CA ALA A 348 12.77 -6.98 -52.60
C ALA A 348 14.11 -6.24 -52.49
N ALA A 349 14.70 -6.20 -51.30
CA ALA A 349 16.03 -5.65 -51.05
C ALA A 349 17.19 -6.69 -51.23
N GLY A 350 16.85 -7.89 -51.71
CA GLY A 350 17.82 -8.96 -51.93
C GLY A 350 18.26 -9.67 -50.65
N VAL A 351 17.42 -9.70 -49.63
CA VAL A 351 17.64 -10.45 -48.38
C VAL A 351 16.75 -11.67 -48.38
N HIS A 352 17.34 -12.85 -48.15
CA HIS A 352 16.64 -14.11 -48.20
C HIS A 352 16.36 -14.67 -46.81
N PHE A 353 15.14 -15.16 -46.61
CA PHE A 353 14.82 -15.90 -45.39
C PHE A 353 15.42 -17.31 -45.41
N PRO A 354 15.93 -17.80 -44.30
CA PRO A 354 16.60 -19.08 -44.27
C PRO A 354 15.62 -20.25 -44.39
N PHE A 355 16.07 -21.30 -45.09
CA PHE A 355 15.44 -22.60 -45.03
C PHE A 355 16.32 -23.54 -44.21
N PRO A 356 15.79 -24.60 -43.59
CA PRO A 356 16.60 -25.62 -42.95
C PRO A 356 17.63 -26.18 -43.94
N GLN A 357 18.91 -26.15 -43.56
CA GLN A 357 19.98 -26.66 -44.38
C GLN A 357 20.50 -27.97 -43.78
N LEU A 358 20.82 -28.92 -44.63
CA LEU A 358 21.40 -30.22 -44.28
C LEU A 358 22.61 -30.48 -45.17
N ASP A 359 23.76 -30.72 -44.58
CA ASP A 359 24.91 -31.23 -45.29
C ASP A 359 24.75 -32.73 -45.46
N VAL A 360 24.61 -33.19 -46.72
CA VAL A 360 24.48 -34.62 -47.06
C VAL A 360 25.77 -35.10 -47.68
N HIS A 361 26.52 -35.94 -46.96
CA HIS A 361 27.68 -36.62 -47.49
C HIS A 361 27.25 -37.95 -48.14
N LEU A 362 27.28 -38.01 -49.43
CA LEU A 362 27.04 -39.24 -50.18
C LEU A 362 28.34 -40.02 -50.20
N THR A 363 28.42 -41.17 -49.53
CA THR A 363 29.50 -42.17 -49.65
C THR A 363 29.12 -43.12 -50.76
N HIS A 364 29.98 -43.21 -51.79
CA HIS A 364 29.88 -44.19 -52.90
C HIS A 364 30.43 -45.49 -52.45
#